data_17b86a921f7e9bee8f9b9e20ef87276f
#
_entry.id   17b86a921f7e9bee8f9b9e20ef87276f
#
_cell.length_a   1.000
_cell.length_b   1.000
_cell.length_c   1.000
_cell.angle_alpha   90.00
_cell.angle_beta   90.00
_cell.angle_gamma   90.00
#
_symmetry.space_group_name_H-M   'P 1'
#
loop_
_entity.id
_entity.type
_entity.pdbx_description
1 polymer ?
#
loop_
_entity_poly.entity_id
_entity_poly.type
_entity_poly.pdbx_seq_one_letter_code
_entity_poly.pdbx_strand_id
1 'polypeptide(L)'
;MGAAYIGLQLLEREKNIFLENPNIQPDLEGKDYIVERQLKPEARRDIVELLAEIGIKPNAMIDVSDGLASEIIHICEASNKGCKLYEDKIPLDSMTYETAREFGIDPTVCALNGGEDYELLFTVPQSDYDKIKEMKMSTTWSI
;
A
#
# COMPACT_ATOMS: atom_id res chain seq x y z
N MET A 1 1.77 1.86 1.02
CA MET A 1 0.32 1.82 1.32
C MET A 1 -0.27 3.19 1.06
N GLY A 2 -1.55 3.26 0.61
CA GLY A 2 -2.28 4.49 0.33
C GLY A 2 -1.89 5.22 -0.96
N ALA A 3 -0.95 4.68 -1.73
CA ALA A 3 -0.45 5.31 -2.95
C ALA A 3 -1.51 5.38 -4.05
N ALA A 4 -2.27 4.31 -4.24
CA ALA A 4 -3.34 4.27 -5.24
C ALA A 4 -4.44 5.27 -4.89
N TYR A 5 -4.86 5.34 -3.64
CA TYR A 5 -5.87 6.30 -3.20
C TYR A 5 -5.43 7.76 -3.45
N ILE A 6 -4.21 8.12 -3.10
CA ILE A 6 -3.67 9.47 -3.34
C ILE A 6 -3.51 9.74 -4.84
N GLY A 7 -3.12 8.73 -5.62
CA GLY A 7 -3.10 8.81 -7.08
C GLY A 7 -4.48 9.13 -7.67
N LEU A 8 -5.53 8.49 -7.17
CA LEU A 8 -6.91 8.80 -7.56
C LEU A 8 -7.29 10.23 -7.21
N GLN A 9 -7.01 10.70 -5.99
CA GLN A 9 -7.30 12.08 -5.57
C GLN A 9 -6.59 13.10 -6.46
N LEU A 10 -5.33 12.84 -6.82
CA LEU A 10 -4.57 13.67 -7.75
C LEU A 10 -5.23 13.72 -9.13
N LEU A 11 -5.55 12.57 -9.71
CA LEU A 11 -6.17 12.47 -11.02
C LEU A 11 -7.54 13.15 -11.07
N GLU A 12 -8.34 13.01 -10.00
CA GLU A 12 -9.64 13.69 -9.89
C GLU A 12 -9.49 15.21 -9.81
N ARG A 13 -8.51 15.71 -9.05
CA ARG A 13 -8.21 17.14 -8.98
C ARG A 13 -7.83 17.69 -10.35
N GLU A 14 -6.89 17.06 -11.02
CA GLU A 14 -6.42 17.51 -12.33
C GLU A 14 -7.52 17.44 -13.41
N LYS A 15 -8.36 16.41 -13.35
CA LYS A 15 -9.56 16.31 -14.21
C LYS A 15 -10.51 17.48 -13.97
N ASN A 16 -10.78 17.84 -12.74
CA ASN A 16 -11.69 18.95 -12.42
C ASN A 16 -11.13 20.29 -12.91
N ILE A 17 -9.83 20.54 -12.70
CA ILE A 17 -9.14 21.74 -13.22
C ILE A 17 -9.25 21.81 -14.76
N PHE A 18 -9.01 20.70 -15.45
CA PHE A 18 -9.12 20.64 -16.90
C PHE A 18 -10.55 20.88 -17.40
N LEU A 19 -11.57 20.35 -16.70
CA LEU A 19 -12.97 20.57 -17.07
C LEU A 19 -13.40 22.03 -16.91
N GLU A 20 -12.88 22.71 -15.88
CA GLU A 20 -13.14 24.13 -15.66
C GLU A 20 -12.38 25.03 -16.65
N ASN A 21 -11.17 24.63 -17.02
CA ASN A 21 -10.33 25.37 -17.97
C ASN A 21 -9.54 24.44 -18.89
N PRO A 22 -10.10 24.04 -20.05
CA PRO A 22 -9.45 23.10 -20.97
C PRO A 22 -8.11 23.55 -21.57
N ASN A 23 -7.73 24.81 -21.38
CA ASN A 23 -6.41 25.32 -21.81
C ASN A 23 -5.29 25.03 -20.82
N ILE A 24 -5.62 24.60 -19.61
CA ILE A 24 -4.63 24.19 -18.61
C ILE A 24 -4.35 22.70 -18.79
N GLN A 25 -3.07 22.34 -18.95
CA GLN A 25 -2.67 20.94 -18.97
C GLN A 25 -2.62 20.40 -17.54
N PRO A 26 -2.98 19.11 -17.31
CA PRO A 26 -2.82 18.46 -16.01
C PRO A 26 -1.37 18.53 -15.53
N ASP A 27 -1.20 18.84 -14.26
CA ASP A 27 0.12 18.85 -13.59
C ASP A 27 0.34 17.54 -12.83
N LEU A 28 1.05 16.62 -13.47
CA LEU A 28 1.41 15.31 -12.92
C LEU A 28 2.92 15.17 -12.76
N GLU A 29 3.69 16.26 -12.94
CA GLU A 29 5.15 16.22 -12.88
C GLU A 29 5.64 15.72 -11.53
N GLY A 30 6.53 14.73 -11.56
CA GLY A 30 7.11 14.13 -10.36
C GLY A 30 6.14 13.28 -9.52
N LYS A 31 4.94 12.98 -10.04
CA LYS A 31 3.93 12.14 -9.35
C LYS A 31 3.75 10.76 -9.99
N ASP A 32 4.70 10.34 -10.85
CA ASP A 32 4.60 9.11 -11.64
C ASP A 32 4.29 7.88 -10.78
N TYR A 33 4.94 7.72 -9.64
CA TYR A 33 4.75 6.58 -8.76
C TYR A 33 3.29 6.43 -8.32
N ILE A 34 2.68 7.46 -7.76
CA ILE A 34 1.30 7.38 -7.23
C ILE A 34 0.27 7.24 -8.36
N VAL A 35 0.51 7.87 -9.51
CA VAL A 35 -0.32 7.73 -10.70
C VAL A 35 -0.24 6.30 -11.25
N GLU A 36 0.95 5.73 -11.35
CA GLU A 36 1.15 4.35 -11.80
C GLU A 36 0.50 3.35 -10.85
N ARG A 37 0.62 3.54 -9.54
CA ARG A 37 -0.03 2.69 -8.53
C ARG A 37 -1.55 2.65 -8.68
N GLN A 38 -2.18 3.75 -9.06
CA GLN A 38 -3.62 3.81 -9.31
C GLN A 38 -4.02 3.21 -10.67
N LEU A 39 -3.27 3.53 -11.73
CA LEU A 39 -3.68 3.18 -13.10
C LEU A 39 -3.20 1.81 -13.55
N LYS A 40 -2.17 1.26 -12.90
CA LYS A 40 -1.51 0.02 -13.29
C LYS A 40 -1.11 -0.81 -12.07
N PRO A 41 -2.08 -1.28 -11.28
CA PRO A 41 -1.76 -2.13 -10.14
C PRO A 41 -1.13 -3.45 -10.61
N GLU A 42 -0.09 -3.89 -9.91
CA GLU A 42 0.62 -5.13 -10.22
C GLU A 42 0.42 -6.16 -9.10
N ALA A 43 0.08 -7.38 -9.50
CA ALA A 43 -0.02 -8.49 -8.55
C ALA A 43 1.36 -8.85 -7.99
N ARG A 44 1.48 -8.92 -6.66
CA ARG A 44 2.73 -9.19 -5.94
C ARG A 44 3.15 -10.66 -5.99
N ARG A 45 3.29 -11.20 -7.20
CA ARG A 45 3.80 -12.57 -7.43
C ARG A 45 5.23 -12.74 -6.92
N ASP A 46 6.03 -11.70 -7.06
CA ASP A 46 7.38 -11.59 -6.54
C ASP A 46 7.47 -11.97 -5.06
N ILE A 47 6.54 -11.50 -4.23
CA ILE A 47 6.50 -11.82 -2.79
C ILE A 47 6.11 -13.28 -2.55
N VAL A 48 5.16 -13.81 -3.34
CA VAL A 48 4.73 -15.22 -3.21
C VAL A 48 5.89 -16.15 -3.58
N GLU A 49 6.59 -15.87 -4.67
CA GLU A 49 7.76 -16.64 -5.13
C GLU A 49 8.88 -16.57 -4.09
N LEU A 50 9.17 -15.39 -3.59
CA LEU A 50 10.16 -15.16 -2.55
C LEU A 50 9.88 -15.96 -1.27
N LEU A 51 8.66 -15.90 -0.75
CA LEU A 51 8.27 -16.67 0.43
C LEU A 51 8.43 -18.18 0.21
N ALA A 52 8.13 -18.66 -0.99
CA ALA A 52 8.32 -20.06 -1.36
C ALA A 52 9.80 -20.45 -1.40
N GLU A 53 10.66 -19.62 -1.99
CA GLU A 53 12.11 -19.83 -2.07
C GLU A 53 12.77 -19.95 -0.69
N ILE A 54 12.34 -19.13 0.27
CA ILE A 54 12.88 -19.16 1.63
C ILE A 54 12.18 -20.17 2.55
N GLY A 55 11.22 -20.92 1.98
CA GLY A 55 10.50 -21.96 2.73
C GLY A 55 9.56 -21.42 3.80
N ILE A 56 9.05 -20.21 3.64
CA ILE A 56 8.07 -19.61 4.55
C ILE A 56 6.67 -19.79 3.99
N LYS A 57 5.82 -20.43 4.79
CA LYS A 57 4.39 -20.58 4.49
C LYS A 57 3.60 -19.66 5.42
N PRO A 58 2.95 -18.61 4.90
CA PRO A 58 2.09 -17.76 5.70
C PRO A 58 0.93 -18.53 6.36
N ASN A 59 0.55 -18.12 7.57
CA ASN A 59 -0.62 -18.67 8.26
C ASN A 59 -1.94 -18.12 7.66
N ALA A 60 -1.92 -16.88 7.21
CA ALA A 60 -2.98 -16.22 6.47
C ALA A 60 -2.37 -15.22 5.48
N MET A 61 -3.04 -14.97 4.38
CA MET A 61 -2.62 -13.99 3.37
C MET A 61 -3.86 -13.46 2.65
N ILE A 62 -3.88 -12.16 2.39
CA ILE A 62 -4.91 -11.46 1.64
C ILE A 62 -4.27 -10.29 0.88
N ASP A 63 -4.81 -9.91 -0.26
CA ASP A 63 -4.43 -8.67 -0.92
C ASP A 63 -5.13 -7.46 -0.25
N VAL A 64 -4.50 -6.31 -0.33
CA VAL A 64 -5.05 -5.08 0.24
C VAL A 64 -5.81 -4.34 -0.85
N SER A 65 -7.12 -4.61 -0.94
CA SER A 65 -8.03 -4.02 -1.93
C SER A 65 -8.88 -2.87 -1.38
N ASP A 66 -9.36 -2.98 -0.15
CA ASP A 66 -10.26 -2.00 0.48
C ASP A 66 -9.56 -1.10 1.50
N GLY A 67 -8.28 -1.35 1.74
CA GLY A 67 -7.45 -0.64 2.69
C GLY A 67 -6.98 -1.52 3.84
N LEU A 68 -5.82 -1.19 4.39
CA LEU A 68 -5.14 -2.03 5.38
C LEU A 68 -6.00 -2.37 6.59
N ALA A 69 -6.85 -1.44 7.05
CA ALA A 69 -7.70 -1.68 8.21
C ALA A 69 -8.76 -2.77 7.94
N SER A 70 -9.37 -2.75 6.76
CA SER A 70 -10.34 -3.76 6.33
C SER A 70 -9.73 -5.16 6.33
N GLU A 71 -8.59 -5.29 5.66
CA GLU A 71 -7.94 -6.58 5.48
C GLU A 71 -7.39 -7.16 6.80
N ILE A 72 -6.93 -6.30 7.70
CA ILE A 72 -6.56 -6.71 9.07
C ILE A 72 -7.78 -7.28 9.80
N ILE A 73 -8.93 -6.62 9.71
CA ILE A 73 -10.16 -7.09 10.33
C ILE A 73 -10.56 -8.45 9.75
N HIS A 74 -10.52 -8.63 8.43
CA HIS A 74 -10.84 -9.90 7.78
C HIS A 74 -9.94 -11.04 8.26
N ILE A 75 -8.62 -10.83 8.35
CA ILE A 75 -7.71 -11.84 8.90
C ILE A 75 -8.03 -12.14 10.37
N CYS A 76 -8.29 -11.11 11.17
CA CYS A 76 -8.61 -11.27 12.59
C CYS A 76 -9.91 -12.07 12.80
N GLU A 77 -10.96 -11.76 12.06
CA GLU A 77 -12.25 -12.45 12.13
C GLU A 77 -12.12 -13.91 11.69
N ALA A 78 -11.50 -14.14 10.51
CA ALA A 78 -11.30 -15.51 9.98
C ALA A 78 -10.46 -16.39 10.92
N SER A 79 -9.55 -15.78 11.67
CA SER A 79 -8.65 -16.48 12.60
C SER A 79 -9.19 -16.54 14.03
N ASN A 80 -10.27 -15.83 14.34
CA ASN A 80 -10.78 -15.60 15.70
C ASN A 80 -9.68 -15.08 16.64
N LYS A 81 -8.92 -14.08 16.17
CA LYS A 81 -7.80 -13.47 16.88
C LYS A 81 -7.91 -11.96 16.84
N GLY A 82 -7.34 -11.29 17.83
CA GLY A 82 -7.09 -9.86 17.77
C GLY A 82 -5.71 -9.55 17.23
N CYS A 83 -5.49 -8.29 16.85
CA CYS A 83 -4.19 -7.80 16.46
C CYS A 83 -3.83 -6.49 17.18
N LYS A 84 -2.58 -6.10 17.08
CA LYS A 84 -2.08 -4.79 17.44
C LYS A 84 -1.30 -4.23 16.27
N LEU A 85 -1.79 -3.11 15.73
CA LEU A 85 -1.14 -2.40 14.65
C LEU A 85 -0.27 -1.26 15.23
N TYR A 86 0.94 -1.13 14.73
CA TYR A 86 1.86 -0.04 15.08
C TYR A 86 1.92 0.93 13.90
N GLU A 87 1.44 2.13 14.12
CA GLU A 87 1.37 3.17 13.08
C GLU A 87 2.74 3.45 12.46
N ASP A 88 3.78 3.54 13.28
CA ASP A 88 5.16 3.78 12.87
C ASP A 88 5.78 2.63 12.04
N LYS A 89 5.06 1.52 11.90
CA LYS A 89 5.47 0.36 11.10
C LYS A 89 4.68 0.20 9.81
N ILE A 90 3.67 1.02 9.59
CA ILE A 90 2.92 0.99 8.33
C ILE A 90 3.84 1.50 7.21
N PRO A 91 4.08 0.71 6.15
CA PRO A 91 4.95 1.14 5.05
C PRO A 91 4.24 2.22 4.21
N LEU A 92 4.75 3.44 4.31
CA LEU A 92 4.32 4.58 3.51
C LEU A 92 5.49 5.04 2.65
N ASP A 93 5.27 5.17 1.35
CA ASP A 93 6.23 5.78 0.44
C ASP A 93 6.30 7.30 0.67
N SER A 94 7.48 7.90 0.47
CA SER A 94 7.70 9.33 0.71
C SER A 94 6.80 10.20 -0.18
N MET A 95 6.62 9.84 -1.45
CA MET A 95 5.75 10.57 -2.38
C MET A 95 4.28 10.49 -1.93
N THR A 96 3.83 9.32 -1.46
CA THR A 96 2.49 9.15 -0.89
C THR A 96 2.30 10.04 0.32
N TYR A 97 3.28 10.05 1.23
CA TYR A 97 3.25 10.88 2.44
C TYR A 97 3.18 12.38 2.09
N GLU A 98 4.09 12.86 1.24
CA GLU A 98 4.17 14.27 0.86
C GLU A 98 2.90 14.72 0.12
N THR A 99 2.43 13.94 -0.85
CA THR A 99 1.23 14.29 -1.62
C THR A 99 -0.03 14.26 -0.75
N ALA A 100 -0.17 13.30 0.17
CA ALA A 100 -1.28 13.30 1.12
C ALA A 100 -1.29 14.59 1.94
N ARG A 101 -0.13 15.05 2.42
CA ARG A 101 0.00 16.32 3.15
C ARG A 101 -0.34 17.54 2.30
N GLU A 102 0.05 17.57 1.02
CA GLU A 102 -0.34 18.60 0.05
C GLU A 102 -1.86 18.70 -0.10
N PHE A 103 -2.56 17.57 -0.04
CA PHE A 103 -4.03 17.50 -0.11
C PHE A 103 -4.72 17.75 1.25
N GLY A 104 -3.96 17.97 2.33
CA GLY A 104 -4.50 18.11 3.67
C GLY A 104 -5.11 16.82 4.23
N ILE A 105 -4.68 15.65 3.71
CA ILE A 105 -5.12 14.33 4.14
C ILE A 105 -4.05 13.73 5.04
N ASP A 106 -4.47 13.05 6.10
CA ASP A 106 -3.53 12.32 6.95
C ASP A 106 -3.00 11.07 6.21
N PRO A 107 -1.67 10.93 6.05
CA PRO A 107 -1.09 9.78 5.34
C PRO A 107 -1.45 8.42 5.95
N THR A 108 -1.59 8.36 7.28
CA THR A 108 -2.01 7.12 7.96
C THR A 108 -3.44 6.73 7.59
N VAL A 109 -4.32 7.72 7.46
CA VAL A 109 -5.71 7.49 6.99
C VAL A 109 -5.70 6.96 5.56
N CYS A 110 -4.83 7.49 4.69
CA CYS A 110 -4.69 6.96 3.33
C CYS A 110 -4.28 5.49 3.33
N ALA A 111 -3.33 5.11 4.17
CA ALA A 111 -2.87 3.72 4.26
C ALA A 111 -3.92 2.77 4.85
N LEU A 112 -4.67 3.23 5.84
CA LEU A 112 -5.65 2.40 6.54
C LEU A 112 -6.95 2.21 5.76
N ASN A 113 -7.40 3.26 5.08
CA ASN A 113 -8.73 3.30 4.44
C ASN A 113 -8.67 3.52 2.92
N GLY A 114 -7.49 3.82 2.37
CA GLY A 114 -7.29 3.92 0.93
C GLY A 114 -7.22 2.54 0.31
N GLY A 115 -8.13 2.21 -0.59
CA GLY A 115 -8.14 0.95 -1.31
C GLY A 115 -7.21 0.95 -2.55
N GLU A 116 -7.31 -0.14 -3.32
CA GLU A 116 -6.67 -0.33 -4.63
C GLU A 116 -5.13 -0.46 -4.59
N ASP A 117 -4.54 -0.63 -3.41
CA ASP A 117 -3.07 -0.79 -3.30
C ASP A 117 -2.58 -2.15 -3.84
N TYR A 118 -3.39 -3.20 -3.74
CA TYR A 118 -3.09 -4.58 -4.17
C TYR A 118 -1.74 -5.11 -3.66
N GLU A 119 -1.32 -4.62 -2.49
CA GLU A 119 -0.19 -5.19 -1.74
C GLU A 119 -0.63 -6.44 -1.00
N LEU A 120 0.31 -7.25 -0.52
CA LEU A 120 -0.01 -8.46 0.25
C LEU A 120 0.12 -8.21 1.75
N LEU A 121 -0.97 -8.44 2.47
CA LEU A 121 -0.98 -8.57 3.92
C LEU A 121 -0.93 -10.06 4.29
N PHE A 122 0.04 -10.45 5.11
CA PHE A 122 0.16 -11.84 5.54
C PHE A 122 0.66 -11.96 6.98
N THR A 123 0.40 -13.10 7.58
CA THR A 123 0.85 -13.43 8.92
C THR A 123 1.78 -14.63 8.90
N VAL A 124 2.84 -14.57 9.70
CA VAL A 124 3.83 -15.65 9.84
C VAL A 124 4.08 -15.94 11.31
N PRO A 125 4.57 -17.14 11.66
CA PRO A 125 5.09 -17.41 13.00
C PRO A 125 6.22 -16.44 13.36
N GLN A 126 6.33 -16.08 14.63
CA GLN A 126 7.41 -15.19 15.12
C GLN A 126 8.81 -15.75 14.78
N SER A 127 8.98 -17.06 14.74
CA SER A 127 10.23 -17.72 14.37
C SER A 127 10.70 -17.43 12.94
N ASP A 128 9.81 -17.06 12.05
CA ASP A 128 10.12 -16.78 10.64
C ASP A 128 10.35 -15.29 10.37
N TYR A 129 10.03 -14.44 11.34
CA TYR A 129 10.18 -12.98 11.21
C TYR A 129 11.62 -12.55 10.91
N ASP A 130 12.60 -13.17 11.60
CA ASP A 130 14.01 -12.82 11.40
C ASP A 130 14.51 -13.17 9.99
N LYS A 131 14.06 -14.28 9.41
CA LYS A 131 14.38 -14.65 8.03
C LYS A 131 13.87 -13.61 7.04
N ILE A 132 12.62 -13.15 7.22
CA ILE A 132 12.01 -12.11 6.37
C ILE A 132 12.78 -10.79 6.53
N LYS A 133 13.15 -10.44 7.75
CA LYS A 133 13.90 -9.23 8.05
C LYS A 133 15.30 -9.23 7.43
N GLU A 134 15.99 -10.35 7.46
CA GLU A 134 17.32 -10.49 6.84
C GLU A 134 17.24 -10.31 5.32
N MET A 135 16.20 -10.82 4.69
CA MET A 135 15.98 -10.66 3.25
C MET A 135 15.71 -9.20 2.87
N LYS A 136 14.95 -8.46 3.69
CA LYS A 136 14.72 -7.03 3.48
C LYS A 136 16.04 -6.23 3.41
N MET A 137 17.04 -6.62 4.16
CA MET A 137 18.35 -5.96 4.14
C MET A 137 19.15 -6.23 2.86
N SER A 138 18.84 -7.30 2.14
CA SER A 138 19.53 -7.70 0.90
C SER A 138 18.83 -7.27 -0.39
N THR A 139 17.56 -6.84 -0.29
CA THR A 139 16.72 -6.49 -1.42
C THR A 139 16.04 -5.15 -1.15
N THR A 140 15.95 -4.25 -2.13
CA THR A 140 15.34 -2.92 -2.00
C THR A 140 13.80 -3.03 -1.93
N TRP A 141 13.27 -3.61 -0.86
CA TRP A 141 11.83 -3.76 -0.63
C TRP A 141 11.37 -2.88 0.53
N SER A 142 10.29 -2.13 0.33
CA SER A 142 9.56 -1.48 1.42
C SER A 142 8.58 -2.50 2.03
N ILE A 143 8.82 -2.92 3.26
CA ILE A 143 7.88 -3.67 4.09
C ILE A 143 7.44 -2.76 5.23
#